data_eb7367473bae086e3b009fa3d9a7a516
#
_entry.id   eb7367473bae086e3b009fa3d9a7a516
#
_cell.length_a   1.000
_cell.length_b   1.000
_cell.length_c   1.000
_cell.angle_alpha   90.00
_cell.angle_beta   90.00
_cell.angle_gamma   90.00
#
_symmetry.space_group_name_H-M   'P 1'
#
loop_
_entity.id
_entity.type
_entity.pdbx_description
1 polymer ?
#
loop_
_entity_poly.entity_id
_entity_poly.type
_entity_poly.pdbx_seq_one_letter_code
_entity_poly.pdbx_strand_id
1 'polypeptide(L)'
;MVMRYFVLLLPFLLGGCMSMGNGVLDIQNKPELVTSQLKELQTILPPERQAVVAVYDFPDLTGQRKDKDGIASLSSAVTQGGTALLISALKDAGNGSWFRVVERNRVDDLAKERQIVRQTREEYEGETKNKLDPMLFAGLIIQGGIIGYDSNIQSGGAGARYLGIGGSVVYRKDQVVVALRAVNTSTGEVIMNVQVSKTVLSVGRDLSVFKFIDVGTKLVEAEAGMTENEANTMAVKMAIEEAVVQLIKQGINKGYFKYKE
;
A
#
# COMPACT_ATOMS: atom_id res chain seq x y z
N MET A 1 -6.44 39.46 70.42
CA MET A 1 -7.16 40.03 69.28
C MET A 1 -6.38 39.79 67.98
N VAL A 2 -6.11 38.55 67.69
CA VAL A 2 -5.44 38.10 66.39
C VAL A 2 -5.86 36.64 66.19
N MET A 3 -7.06 36.40 65.70
CA MET A 3 -7.46 35.03 65.31
C MET A 3 -8.78 35.05 64.50
N ARG A 4 -8.75 35.68 63.29
CA ARG A 4 -9.97 35.72 62.49
C ARG A 4 -9.76 35.77 60.96
N TYR A 5 -8.56 35.46 60.43
CA TYR A 5 -8.31 35.51 58.98
C TYR A 5 -7.68 34.26 58.39
N PHE A 6 -7.95 33.05 58.93
CA PHE A 6 -7.32 31.83 58.43
C PHE A 6 -8.32 30.78 57.88
N VAL A 7 -9.54 31.13 57.53
CA VAL A 7 -10.55 30.17 57.07
C VAL A 7 -11.11 30.47 55.69
N LEU A 8 -10.47 31.30 54.87
CA LEU A 8 -11.10 31.69 53.56
C LEU A 8 -10.22 31.39 52.34
N LEU A 9 -9.27 30.45 52.42
CA LEU A 9 -8.37 30.15 51.30
C LEU A 9 -8.33 28.67 50.88
N LEU A 10 -9.32 27.87 51.22
CA LEU A 10 -9.29 26.42 50.95
C LEU A 10 -10.36 25.84 50.01
N PRO A 11 -11.19 26.59 49.30
CA PRO A 11 -12.05 25.95 48.29
C PRO A 11 -11.65 26.17 46.81
N PHE A 12 -10.41 26.65 46.51
CA PHE A 12 -10.04 26.93 45.12
C PHE A 12 -9.15 25.87 44.43
N LEU A 13 -8.90 24.73 45.09
CA LEU A 13 -8.04 23.67 44.55
C LEU A 13 -8.78 22.39 44.13
N LEU A 14 -10.09 22.39 44.08
CA LEU A 14 -10.87 21.21 43.65
C LEU A 14 -11.63 21.35 42.34
N GLY A 15 -11.36 22.41 41.55
CA GLY A 15 -12.00 22.67 40.26
C GLY A 15 -11.21 22.27 38.99
N GLY A 16 -10.11 21.52 39.13
CA GLY A 16 -9.17 21.24 38.04
C GLY A 16 -9.16 19.78 37.55
N CYS A 17 -10.24 19.04 37.65
CA CYS A 17 -10.32 17.70 37.06
C CYS A 17 -11.63 17.56 36.32
N MET A 18 -11.57 17.48 35.01
CA MET A 18 -12.45 16.79 34.07
C MET A 18 -12.72 17.61 32.79
N SER A 19 -11.72 17.76 32.00
CA SER A 19 -11.92 17.96 30.58
C SER A 19 -10.80 17.25 29.79
N MET A 20 -10.59 15.99 30.14
CA MET A 20 -9.75 15.09 29.37
C MET A 20 -10.58 13.84 29.08
N GLY A 21 -11.43 13.88 28.07
CA GLY A 21 -12.19 12.68 27.85
C GLY A 21 -12.98 12.51 26.56
N ASN A 22 -13.14 13.49 25.73
CA ASN A 22 -14.02 13.30 24.55
C ASN A 22 -13.34 13.42 23.19
N GLY A 23 -12.00 13.60 23.13
CA GLY A 23 -11.28 13.75 21.85
C GLY A 23 -10.63 12.47 21.32
N VAL A 24 -10.62 11.37 22.07
CA VAL A 24 -9.85 10.17 21.71
C VAL A 24 -10.72 9.04 21.12
N LEU A 25 -12.04 9.11 21.24
CA LEU A 25 -12.92 8.03 20.81
C LEU A 25 -13.85 8.38 19.64
N ASP A 26 -13.74 9.55 19.07
CA ASP A 26 -14.48 9.90 17.84
C ASP A 26 -13.65 9.59 16.60
N ILE A 27 -13.08 8.38 16.55
CA ILE A 27 -12.57 7.80 15.31
C ILE A 27 -13.80 7.28 14.56
N GLN A 28 -14.61 8.18 14.05
CA GLN A 28 -15.53 7.87 12.97
C GLN A 28 -14.68 7.70 11.71
N ASN A 29 -14.04 6.56 11.58
CA ASN A 29 -13.38 6.16 10.34
C ASN A 29 -14.45 5.99 9.27
N LYS A 30 -14.81 7.08 8.62
CA LYS A 30 -15.59 6.99 7.39
C LYS A 30 -14.75 6.24 6.37
N PRO A 31 -15.33 5.27 5.66
CA PRO A 31 -14.62 4.61 4.58
C PRO A 31 -14.13 5.65 3.57
N GLU A 32 -12.86 5.63 3.25
CA GLU A 32 -12.22 6.53 2.30
C GLU A 32 -11.69 5.74 1.10
N LEU A 33 -11.66 6.42 -0.05
CA LEU A 33 -11.05 5.85 -1.23
C LEU A 33 -9.54 5.78 -1.04
N VAL A 34 -8.97 4.57 -1.13
CA VAL A 34 -7.52 4.38 -1.07
C VAL A 34 -6.89 4.84 -2.38
N THR A 35 -6.40 6.07 -2.40
CA THR A 35 -5.72 6.66 -3.56
C THR A 35 -4.24 6.28 -3.61
N SER A 36 -3.57 6.58 -4.74
CA SER A 36 -2.11 6.45 -4.84
C SER A 36 -1.43 7.37 -3.82
N GLN A 37 -0.42 6.81 -3.12
CA GLN A 37 0.40 7.55 -2.15
C GLN A 37 1.59 8.24 -2.83
N LEU A 38 1.99 7.77 -3.99
CA LEU A 38 3.13 8.30 -4.71
C LEU A 38 2.68 9.34 -5.74
N LYS A 39 2.84 10.63 -5.42
CA LYS A 39 2.48 11.74 -6.33
C LYS A 39 3.16 11.59 -7.70
N GLU A 40 4.39 11.10 -7.75
CA GLU A 40 5.13 10.91 -8.99
C GLU A 40 4.40 9.95 -9.94
N LEU A 41 3.77 8.89 -9.43
CA LEU A 41 2.99 7.95 -10.24
C LEU A 41 1.86 8.65 -11.01
N GLN A 42 1.16 9.58 -10.35
CA GLN A 42 0.06 10.31 -10.96
C GLN A 42 0.52 11.40 -11.92
N THR A 43 1.65 12.06 -11.60
CA THR A 43 2.16 13.21 -12.35
C THR A 43 3.12 12.86 -13.48
N ILE A 44 3.41 11.57 -13.68
CA ILE A 44 4.26 11.11 -14.77
C ILE A 44 3.67 11.55 -16.11
N LEU A 45 4.50 12.09 -17.01
CA LEU A 45 4.04 12.59 -18.31
C LEU A 45 3.33 11.48 -19.10
N PRO A 46 2.25 11.80 -19.83
CA PRO A 46 1.50 10.80 -20.58
C PRO A 46 2.34 10.15 -21.69
N PRO A 47 2.07 8.88 -22.02
CA PRO A 47 2.75 8.21 -23.14
C PRO A 47 2.23 8.66 -24.49
N GLU A 48 3.04 8.52 -25.54
CA GLU A 48 2.60 8.66 -26.93
C GLU A 48 1.48 7.66 -27.26
N ARG A 49 1.62 6.42 -26.78
CA ARG A 49 0.61 5.35 -26.91
C ARG A 49 0.41 4.63 -25.60
N GLN A 50 -0.86 4.45 -25.25
CA GLN A 50 -1.24 3.66 -24.09
C GLN A 50 -0.91 2.17 -24.33
N ALA A 51 -0.16 1.57 -23.40
CA ALA A 51 0.20 0.15 -23.50
C ALA A 51 -0.92 -0.74 -22.95
N VAL A 52 -1.27 -1.80 -23.70
CA VAL A 52 -2.18 -2.84 -23.21
C VAL A 52 -1.37 -3.88 -22.46
N VAL A 53 -1.65 -4.05 -21.17
CA VAL A 53 -0.90 -4.93 -20.27
C VAL A 53 -1.80 -5.95 -19.59
N ALA A 54 -1.28 -7.15 -19.37
CA ALA A 54 -1.92 -8.21 -18.62
C ALA A 54 -1.21 -8.39 -17.27
N VAL A 55 -2.00 -8.54 -16.21
CA VAL A 55 -1.50 -8.97 -14.89
C VAL A 55 -2.18 -10.29 -14.56
N TYR A 56 -1.38 -11.34 -14.27
CA TYR A 56 -1.90 -12.65 -13.86
C TYR A 56 -1.95 -12.75 -12.34
N ASP A 57 -0.80 -12.68 -11.71
CA ASP A 57 -0.67 -12.77 -10.27
C ASP A 57 0.53 -11.98 -9.76
N PHE A 58 0.42 -11.49 -8.53
CA PHE A 58 1.50 -10.80 -7.82
C PHE A 58 1.52 -11.29 -6.36
N PRO A 59 2.04 -12.50 -6.13
CA PRO A 59 1.96 -13.17 -4.84
C PRO A 59 2.98 -12.64 -3.83
N ASP A 60 2.71 -12.96 -2.56
CA ASP A 60 3.70 -12.93 -1.50
C ASP A 60 4.59 -14.19 -1.59
N LEU A 61 5.86 -13.98 -1.94
CA LEU A 61 6.88 -15.03 -2.07
C LEU A 61 7.80 -15.10 -0.85
N THR A 62 7.55 -14.29 0.18
CA THR A 62 8.42 -14.24 1.37
C THR A 62 8.20 -15.41 2.31
N GLY A 63 7.00 -15.98 2.33
CA GLY A 63 6.61 -17.03 3.28
C GLY A 63 6.57 -16.56 4.74
N GLN A 64 6.73 -15.28 5.00
CA GLN A 64 6.81 -14.72 6.34
C GLN A 64 5.47 -14.78 7.06
N ARG A 65 5.51 -15.19 8.33
CA ARG A 65 4.35 -15.22 9.23
C ARG A 65 4.45 -14.12 10.26
N LYS A 66 3.31 -13.66 10.78
CA LYS A 66 3.28 -12.70 11.88
C LYS A 66 3.93 -13.32 13.09
N ASP A 67 4.82 -12.58 13.72
CA ASP A 67 5.40 -12.96 14.99
C ASP A 67 4.37 -12.78 16.12
N LYS A 68 4.18 -13.81 16.95
CA LYS A 68 3.35 -13.77 18.14
C LYS A 68 4.10 -14.48 19.25
N ASP A 69 4.28 -13.82 20.37
CA ASP A 69 4.95 -14.36 21.54
C ASP A 69 4.42 -15.77 21.91
N GLY A 70 5.26 -16.78 21.72
CA GLY A 70 5.03 -18.15 22.16
C GLY A 70 4.02 -18.98 21.37
N ILE A 71 3.43 -18.48 20.29
CA ILE A 71 2.45 -19.22 19.47
C ILE A 71 2.79 -19.10 17.98
N ALA A 72 2.86 -20.23 17.26
CA ALA A 72 3.01 -20.22 15.81
C ALA A 72 1.79 -19.53 15.16
N SER A 73 2.00 -18.34 14.57
CA SER A 73 0.95 -17.64 13.86
C SER A 73 0.78 -18.20 12.46
N LEU A 74 -0.47 -18.54 12.09
CA LEU A 74 -0.81 -18.95 10.73
C LEU A 74 -1.06 -17.76 9.80
N SER A 75 -1.14 -16.54 10.36
CA SER A 75 -1.36 -15.31 9.58
C SER A 75 -0.10 -14.90 8.84
N SER A 76 -0.22 -14.53 7.55
CA SER A 76 0.88 -13.95 6.78
C SER A 76 1.27 -12.58 7.35
N ALA A 77 2.57 -12.28 7.35
CA ALA A 77 3.09 -10.99 7.78
C ALA A 77 2.84 -9.89 6.73
N VAL A 78 2.72 -10.29 5.48
CA VAL A 78 2.54 -9.39 4.33
C VAL A 78 1.15 -9.57 3.73
N THR A 79 0.60 -8.51 3.14
CA THR A 79 -0.70 -8.57 2.46
C THR A 79 -0.69 -9.57 1.31
N GLN A 80 -1.78 -10.32 1.17
CA GLN A 80 -2.02 -11.23 0.05
C GLN A 80 -2.71 -10.52 -1.13
N GLY A 81 -3.02 -9.23 -0.99
CA GLY A 81 -3.70 -8.41 -2.00
C GLY A 81 -2.77 -7.77 -3.04
N GLY A 82 -1.55 -8.26 -3.21
CA GLY A 82 -0.54 -7.65 -4.08
C GLY A 82 -1.00 -7.44 -5.53
N THR A 83 -1.74 -8.41 -6.08
CA THR A 83 -2.30 -8.30 -7.44
C THR A 83 -3.25 -7.11 -7.59
N ALA A 84 -4.15 -6.90 -6.61
CA ALA A 84 -5.08 -5.78 -6.64
C ALA A 84 -4.34 -4.43 -6.53
N LEU A 85 -3.32 -4.35 -5.67
CA LEU A 85 -2.48 -3.16 -5.53
C LEU A 85 -1.70 -2.85 -6.81
N LEU A 86 -1.17 -3.86 -7.50
CA LEU A 86 -0.48 -3.68 -8.77
C LEU A 86 -1.43 -3.19 -9.88
N ILE A 87 -2.62 -3.78 -9.99
CA ILE A 87 -3.62 -3.35 -10.96
C ILE A 87 -4.01 -1.89 -10.69
N SER A 88 -4.21 -1.51 -9.43
CA SER A 88 -4.50 -0.13 -9.05
C SER A 88 -3.37 0.82 -9.47
N ALA A 89 -2.12 0.51 -9.12
CA ALA A 89 -0.96 1.32 -9.48
C ALA A 89 -0.80 1.50 -11.00
N LEU A 90 -1.00 0.43 -11.78
CA LEU A 90 -0.95 0.51 -13.25
C LEU A 90 -2.08 1.38 -13.81
N LYS A 91 -3.28 1.32 -13.21
CA LYS A 91 -4.42 2.14 -13.63
C LYS A 91 -4.27 3.61 -13.23
N ASP A 92 -3.58 3.89 -12.13
CA ASP A 92 -3.36 5.25 -11.62
C ASP A 92 -2.20 5.97 -12.33
N ALA A 93 -1.31 5.24 -13.00
CA ALA A 93 -0.14 5.78 -13.66
C ALA A 93 -0.49 6.86 -14.70
N GLY A 94 0.05 8.09 -14.48
CA GLY A 94 -0.22 9.27 -15.29
C GLY A 94 -1.72 9.60 -15.37
N ASN A 95 -2.43 9.51 -14.26
CA ASN A 95 -3.89 9.68 -14.18
C ASN A 95 -4.64 8.76 -15.16
N GLY A 96 -4.21 7.51 -15.28
CA GLY A 96 -4.83 6.49 -16.13
C GLY A 96 -4.43 6.53 -17.59
N SER A 97 -3.44 7.35 -17.96
CA SER A 97 -3.02 7.51 -19.35
C SER A 97 -2.02 6.44 -19.85
N TRP A 98 -1.31 5.75 -18.93
CA TRP A 98 -0.21 4.85 -19.31
C TRP A 98 -0.66 3.47 -19.78
N PHE A 99 -1.54 2.83 -19.02
CA PHE A 99 -1.84 1.42 -19.23
C PHE A 99 -3.33 1.16 -19.39
N ARG A 100 -3.66 0.26 -20.33
CA ARG A 100 -4.94 -0.44 -20.38
C ARG A 100 -4.72 -1.82 -19.79
N VAL A 101 -5.14 -2.02 -18.55
CA VAL A 101 -4.99 -3.29 -17.84
C VAL A 101 -6.12 -4.23 -18.26
N VAL A 102 -5.78 -5.42 -18.74
CA VAL A 102 -6.75 -6.46 -19.09
C VAL A 102 -6.75 -7.56 -18.04
N GLU A 103 -7.94 -8.08 -17.76
CA GLU A 103 -8.13 -9.18 -16.81
C GLU A 103 -7.51 -10.49 -17.34
N ARG A 104 -6.62 -11.09 -16.54
CA ARG A 104 -6.03 -12.41 -16.84
C ARG A 104 -5.91 -13.27 -15.58
N ASN A 105 -6.06 -12.71 -14.41
CA ASN A 105 -6.03 -13.47 -13.16
C ASN A 105 -7.28 -14.37 -13.05
N ARG A 106 -8.44 -13.85 -13.50
CA ARG A 106 -9.71 -14.57 -13.53
C ARG A 106 -10.28 -14.70 -14.94
N VAL A 107 -9.42 -15.07 -15.88
CA VAL A 107 -9.82 -15.19 -17.29
C VAL A 107 -10.89 -16.28 -17.52
N ASP A 108 -10.91 -17.31 -16.69
CA ASP A 108 -11.90 -18.39 -16.77
C ASP A 108 -13.32 -17.89 -16.42
N ASP A 109 -13.45 -17.02 -15.41
CA ASP A 109 -14.73 -16.40 -15.06
C ASP A 109 -15.23 -15.51 -16.21
N LEU A 110 -14.32 -14.73 -16.80
CA LEU A 110 -14.62 -13.91 -17.96
C LEU A 110 -15.02 -14.77 -19.18
N ALA A 111 -14.35 -15.91 -19.41
CA ALA A 111 -14.68 -16.83 -20.51
C ALA A 111 -16.07 -17.43 -20.34
N LYS A 112 -16.43 -17.85 -19.11
CA LYS A 112 -17.78 -18.36 -18.78
C LYS A 112 -18.83 -17.29 -19.02
N GLU A 113 -18.63 -16.07 -18.55
CA GLU A 113 -19.57 -14.96 -18.73
C GLU A 113 -19.75 -14.66 -20.23
N ARG A 114 -18.68 -14.61 -21.00
CA ARG A 114 -18.75 -14.43 -22.45
C ARG A 114 -19.50 -15.56 -23.15
N GLN A 115 -19.43 -16.79 -22.62
CA GLN A 115 -20.22 -17.91 -23.14
C GLN A 115 -21.71 -17.73 -22.85
N ILE A 116 -22.06 -17.35 -21.63
CA ILE A 116 -23.45 -17.05 -21.23
C ILE A 116 -24.05 -15.96 -22.12
N VAL A 117 -23.32 -14.85 -22.30
CA VAL A 117 -23.76 -13.74 -23.15
C VAL A 117 -24.01 -14.19 -24.58
N ARG A 118 -23.12 -15.03 -25.14
CA ARG A 118 -23.31 -15.58 -26.52
C ARG A 118 -24.55 -16.45 -26.60
N GLN A 119 -24.73 -17.38 -25.67
CA GLN A 119 -25.89 -18.27 -25.65
C GLN A 119 -27.20 -17.50 -25.49
N THR A 120 -27.24 -16.52 -24.57
CA THR A 120 -28.42 -15.69 -24.34
C THR A 120 -28.80 -14.87 -25.58
N ARG A 121 -27.82 -14.27 -26.22
CA ARG A 121 -28.08 -13.51 -27.46
C ARG A 121 -28.54 -14.41 -28.60
N GLU A 122 -27.91 -15.57 -28.77
CA GLU A 122 -28.27 -16.55 -29.78
C GLU A 122 -29.73 -17.00 -29.63
N GLU A 123 -30.18 -17.23 -28.39
CA GLU A 123 -31.55 -17.63 -28.07
C GLU A 123 -32.59 -16.52 -28.28
N TYR A 124 -32.27 -15.26 -27.93
CA TYR A 124 -33.25 -14.16 -27.90
C TYR A 124 -33.12 -13.14 -29.00
N GLU A 125 -31.94 -12.96 -29.60
CA GLU A 125 -31.68 -11.90 -30.60
C GLU A 125 -31.41 -12.44 -32.01
N GLY A 126 -31.24 -13.74 -32.19
CA GLY A 126 -30.91 -14.41 -33.45
C GLY A 126 -29.44 -14.26 -33.85
N GLU A 127 -28.97 -15.13 -34.75
CA GLU A 127 -27.54 -15.33 -35.08
C GLU A 127 -26.79 -14.09 -35.62
N THR A 128 -27.47 -13.14 -36.24
CA THR A 128 -26.82 -12.07 -37.05
C THR A 128 -26.30 -10.89 -36.25
N LYS A 129 -26.74 -10.69 -35.00
CA LYS A 129 -26.34 -9.52 -34.16
C LYS A 129 -25.36 -9.83 -33.04
N ASN A 130 -24.79 -11.02 -32.95
CA ASN A 130 -24.37 -11.58 -31.66
C ASN A 130 -22.88 -11.75 -31.45
N LYS A 131 -22.03 -11.16 -32.27
CA LYS A 131 -20.59 -11.23 -32.03
C LYS A 131 -20.20 -10.27 -30.92
N LEU A 132 -19.66 -10.84 -29.83
CA LEU A 132 -18.94 -10.05 -28.83
C LEU A 132 -17.67 -9.52 -29.49
N ASP A 133 -17.29 -8.31 -29.11
CA ASP A 133 -15.99 -7.76 -29.53
C ASP A 133 -14.85 -8.69 -29.08
N PRO A 134 -13.76 -8.78 -29.87
CA PRO A 134 -12.61 -9.58 -29.49
C PRO A 134 -12.00 -9.05 -28.20
N MET A 135 -11.47 -9.95 -27.38
CA MET A 135 -10.72 -9.55 -26.20
C MET A 135 -9.45 -8.81 -26.62
N LEU A 136 -9.11 -7.78 -25.83
CA LEU A 136 -7.88 -7.04 -26.08
C LEU A 136 -6.66 -7.95 -25.95
N PHE A 137 -5.78 -7.85 -26.95
CA PHE A 137 -4.46 -8.45 -26.91
C PHE A 137 -3.54 -7.62 -26.01
N ALA A 138 -2.91 -8.27 -25.00
CA ALA A 138 -1.93 -7.63 -24.16
C ALA A 138 -0.54 -7.75 -24.82
N GLY A 139 0.06 -6.64 -25.18
CA GLY A 139 1.42 -6.62 -25.71
C GLY A 139 2.48 -6.93 -24.66
N LEU A 140 2.18 -6.69 -23.40
CA LEU A 140 3.06 -6.95 -22.27
C LEU A 140 2.34 -7.73 -21.18
N ILE A 141 3.04 -8.66 -20.55
CA ILE A 141 2.65 -9.27 -19.28
C ILE A 141 3.48 -8.62 -18.17
N ILE A 142 2.80 -8.09 -17.17
CA ILE A 142 3.43 -7.57 -15.96
C ILE A 142 3.34 -8.65 -14.89
N GLN A 143 4.50 -9.10 -14.42
CA GLN A 143 4.65 -10.17 -13.43
C GLN A 143 5.60 -9.76 -12.33
N GLY A 144 5.44 -10.33 -11.15
CA GLY A 144 6.32 -10.07 -10.03
C GLY A 144 5.79 -10.65 -8.73
N GLY A 145 6.22 -10.07 -7.63
CA GLY A 145 5.80 -10.47 -6.30
C GLY A 145 6.54 -9.71 -5.21
N ILE A 146 6.11 -9.93 -3.99
CA ILE A 146 6.80 -9.46 -2.81
C ILE A 146 7.86 -10.51 -2.51
N ILE A 147 9.14 -10.15 -2.65
CA ILE A 147 10.27 -11.09 -2.59
C ILE A 147 11.05 -11.01 -1.28
N GLY A 148 10.83 -9.97 -0.48
CA GLY A 148 11.48 -9.78 0.82
C GLY A 148 10.58 -9.03 1.77
N TYR A 149 10.61 -9.46 3.03
CA TYR A 149 10.01 -8.76 4.15
C TYR A 149 10.85 -9.02 5.38
N ASP A 150 11.47 -7.97 5.90
CA ASP A 150 12.26 -8.01 7.12
C ASP A 150 11.63 -7.07 8.15
N SER A 151 11.36 -7.60 9.34
CA SER A 151 10.86 -6.83 10.47
C SER A 151 11.85 -6.93 11.61
N ASN A 152 12.47 -5.81 11.97
CA ASN A 152 13.44 -5.73 13.04
C ASN A 152 12.98 -4.77 14.12
N ILE A 153 12.79 -5.28 15.33
CA ILE A 153 12.57 -4.47 16.51
C ILE A 153 13.95 -4.02 17.03
N GLN A 154 14.20 -2.73 16.98
CA GLN A 154 15.40 -2.14 17.58
C GLN A 154 15.00 -1.31 18.79
N SER A 155 15.46 -1.71 19.97
CA SER A 155 15.35 -0.90 21.17
C SER A 155 16.55 0.04 21.25
N GLY A 156 16.34 1.31 20.99
CA GLY A 156 17.33 2.37 21.18
C GLY A 156 17.12 3.02 22.55
N GLY A 157 17.93 2.65 23.55
CA GLY A 157 17.92 3.31 24.84
C GLY A 157 18.84 4.53 24.85
N ALA A 158 18.32 5.72 24.59
CA ALA A 158 18.89 6.94 25.17
C ALA A 158 18.12 7.20 26.47
N GLY A 159 18.42 6.43 27.50
CA GLY A 159 17.78 6.53 28.80
C GLY A 159 18.65 7.29 29.78
N ALA A 160 18.37 8.56 29.99
CA ALA A 160 18.73 9.20 31.25
C ALA A 160 17.69 8.75 32.29
N ARG A 161 18.02 7.82 33.15
CA ARG A 161 17.23 7.49 34.33
C ARG A 161 17.54 8.49 35.42
N TYR A 162 16.62 9.37 35.72
CA TYR A 162 16.65 10.20 36.90
C TYR A 162 15.53 9.76 37.84
N LEU A 163 15.88 9.28 39.04
CA LEU A 163 14.94 8.82 40.06
C LEU A 163 13.93 7.72 39.63
N GLY A 164 14.36 6.78 38.77
CA GLY A 164 13.51 5.65 38.38
C GLY A 164 12.51 5.95 37.25
N ILE A 165 12.45 7.18 36.75
CA ILE A 165 11.63 7.56 35.62
C ILE A 165 12.55 7.64 34.39
N GLY A 166 12.46 6.66 33.48
CA GLY A 166 13.20 6.61 32.22
C GLY A 166 12.26 6.14 31.14
N GLY A 167 12.12 6.92 30.06
CA GLY A 167 11.40 6.49 28.88
C GLY A 167 12.32 5.69 27.98
N SER A 168 11.95 4.46 27.58
CA SER A 168 12.58 3.73 26.50
C SER A 168 11.84 4.04 25.20
N VAL A 169 12.59 4.26 24.13
CA VAL A 169 12.01 4.42 22.79
C VAL A 169 12.30 3.13 22.02
N VAL A 170 11.26 2.42 21.64
CA VAL A 170 11.35 1.21 20.84
C VAL A 170 11.11 1.59 19.38
N TYR A 171 12.05 1.23 18.52
CA TYR A 171 11.91 1.40 17.07
C TYR A 171 11.65 0.05 16.42
N ARG A 172 10.67 0.00 15.53
CA ARG A 172 10.48 -1.12 14.64
C ARG A 172 10.76 -0.66 13.21
N LYS A 173 11.64 -1.37 12.54
CA LYS A 173 12.02 -1.15 11.15
C LYS A 173 11.50 -2.30 10.32
N ASP A 174 10.50 -2.02 9.47
CA ASP A 174 9.97 -2.98 8.52
C ASP A 174 10.50 -2.62 7.12
N GLN A 175 11.01 -3.61 6.40
CA GLN A 175 11.51 -3.44 5.05
C GLN A 175 10.81 -4.42 4.12
N VAL A 176 10.21 -3.91 3.07
CA VAL A 176 9.57 -4.68 2.02
C VAL A 176 10.38 -4.57 0.74
N VAL A 177 10.58 -5.68 0.05
CA VAL A 177 11.20 -5.70 -1.28
C VAL A 177 10.20 -6.30 -2.27
N VAL A 178 9.93 -5.57 -3.34
CA VAL A 178 9.11 -6.04 -4.46
C VAL A 178 9.95 -6.15 -5.71
N ALA A 179 9.64 -7.15 -6.54
CA ALA A 179 10.19 -7.30 -7.87
C ALA A 179 9.08 -7.22 -8.91
N LEU A 180 9.33 -6.51 -10.00
CA LEU A 180 8.39 -6.34 -11.11
C LEU A 180 9.13 -6.49 -12.42
N ARG A 181 8.58 -7.30 -13.34
CA ARG A 181 9.14 -7.51 -14.67
C ARG A 181 8.06 -7.38 -15.74
N ALA A 182 8.45 -6.90 -16.91
CA ALA A 182 7.62 -6.87 -18.10
C ALA A 182 8.14 -7.87 -19.14
N VAL A 183 7.23 -8.72 -19.59
CA VAL A 183 7.49 -9.75 -20.60
C VAL A 183 6.76 -9.40 -21.86
N ASN A 184 7.47 -9.38 -22.98
CA ASN A 184 6.87 -9.22 -24.31
C ASN A 184 6.10 -10.49 -24.68
N THR A 185 4.80 -10.36 -24.95
CA THR A 185 3.93 -11.52 -25.25
C THR A 185 4.25 -12.18 -26.57
N SER A 186 4.82 -11.45 -27.53
CA SER A 186 5.14 -11.99 -28.86
C SER A 186 6.43 -12.80 -28.89
N THR A 187 7.42 -12.41 -28.05
CA THR A 187 8.74 -13.05 -28.05
C THR A 187 9.01 -13.88 -26.79
N GLY A 188 8.25 -13.67 -25.71
CA GLY A 188 8.52 -14.24 -24.40
C GLY A 188 9.73 -13.61 -23.68
N GLU A 189 10.33 -12.56 -24.25
CA GLU A 189 11.48 -11.90 -23.68
C GLU A 189 11.11 -11.06 -22.45
N VAL A 190 11.91 -11.12 -21.40
CA VAL A 190 11.84 -10.20 -20.25
C VAL A 190 12.54 -8.90 -20.64
N ILE A 191 11.81 -7.93 -21.11
CA ILE A 191 12.36 -6.66 -21.62
C ILE A 191 12.72 -5.66 -20.52
N MET A 192 12.03 -5.73 -19.37
CA MET A 192 12.27 -4.87 -18.21
C MET A 192 12.18 -5.68 -16.93
N ASN A 193 13.03 -5.33 -15.96
CA ASN A 193 13.00 -5.89 -14.61
C ASN A 193 13.46 -4.83 -13.62
N VAL A 194 12.64 -4.57 -12.60
CA VAL A 194 12.91 -3.62 -11.53
C VAL A 194 12.71 -4.28 -10.18
N GLN A 195 13.49 -3.84 -9.20
CA GLN A 195 13.34 -4.21 -7.81
C GLN A 195 13.32 -2.94 -6.98
N VAL A 196 12.37 -2.84 -6.06
CA VAL A 196 12.21 -1.69 -5.18
C VAL A 196 12.16 -2.17 -3.74
N SER A 197 12.90 -1.50 -2.87
CA SER A 197 12.87 -1.70 -1.44
C SER A 197 12.25 -0.49 -0.77
N LYS A 198 11.25 -0.70 0.08
CA LYS A 198 10.64 0.33 0.92
C LYS A 198 10.86 -0.01 2.38
N THR A 199 11.40 0.96 3.12
CA THR A 199 11.56 0.87 4.57
C THR A 199 10.52 1.75 5.26
N VAL A 200 9.85 1.20 6.26
CA VAL A 200 8.95 1.92 7.15
C VAL A 200 9.52 1.86 8.55
N LEU A 201 9.57 3.00 9.22
CA LEU A 201 10.03 3.12 10.58
C LEU A 201 8.84 3.40 11.49
N SER A 202 8.59 2.53 12.46
CA SER A 202 7.58 2.70 13.49
C SER A 202 8.25 3.04 14.81
N VAL A 203 7.77 4.08 15.50
CA VAL A 203 8.31 4.52 16.79
C VAL A 203 7.27 4.27 17.86
N GLY A 204 7.58 3.39 18.81
CA GLY A 204 6.77 3.14 20.01
C GLY A 204 7.29 3.94 21.18
N ARG A 205 6.40 4.61 21.93
CA ARG A 205 6.67 5.14 23.25
C ARG A 205 5.96 4.26 24.28
N ASP A 206 6.47 4.20 25.50
CA ASP A 206 6.01 3.33 26.59
C ASP A 206 4.50 3.40 26.96
N LEU A 207 3.71 4.10 26.19
CA LEU A 207 2.25 4.21 26.32
C LEU A 207 1.47 3.44 25.26
N SER A 208 2.03 2.41 24.63
CA SER A 208 1.36 1.53 23.66
C SER A 208 0.84 2.23 22.38
N VAL A 209 1.35 3.41 22.03
CA VAL A 209 0.99 4.12 20.80
C VAL A 209 2.20 4.20 19.89
N PHE A 210 2.16 3.48 18.77
CA PHE A 210 3.18 3.55 17.72
C PHE A 210 2.85 4.71 16.77
N LYS A 211 3.85 5.57 16.53
CA LYS A 211 3.77 6.64 15.55
C LYS A 211 4.67 6.31 14.38
N PHE A 212 4.13 6.31 13.16
CA PHE A 212 4.88 5.99 11.95
C PHE A 212 5.63 7.21 11.42
N ILE A 213 6.88 6.99 10.99
CA ILE A 213 7.72 7.99 10.33
C ILE A 213 8.21 7.37 9.03
N ASP A 214 7.88 7.96 7.89
CA ASP A 214 8.41 7.55 6.60
C ASP A 214 9.84 8.06 6.41
N VAL A 215 10.78 7.13 6.19
CA VAL A 215 12.19 7.44 5.95
C VAL A 215 12.50 7.15 4.49
N GLY A 216 12.38 8.15 3.64
CA GLY A 216 12.79 7.98 2.24
C GLY A 216 12.14 8.89 1.20
N THR A 217 11.06 9.58 1.54
CA THR A 217 10.53 10.70 0.78
C THR A 217 10.22 11.82 1.77
N LYS A 218 10.53 13.06 1.44
CA LYS A 218 10.40 14.23 2.33
C LYS A 218 8.94 14.58 2.66
N LEU A 219 8.19 13.64 3.18
CA LEU A 219 6.82 13.86 3.68
C LEU A 219 6.75 13.35 5.11
N VAL A 220 7.00 14.25 6.03
CA VAL A 220 6.62 14.09 7.44
C VAL A 220 5.15 14.49 7.55
N GLU A 221 4.27 13.59 7.19
CA GLU A 221 2.86 13.69 7.59
C GLU A 221 2.67 12.81 8.83
N ALA A 222 2.42 13.48 9.95
CA ALA A 222 2.12 12.83 11.20
C ALA A 222 0.63 12.44 11.19
N GLU A 223 0.30 11.25 10.66
CA GLU A 223 -1.02 10.67 10.89
C GLU A 223 -1.00 9.85 12.19
N ALA A 224 -1.77 10.30 13.16
CA ALA A 224 -2.04 9.56 14.38
C ALA A 224 -3.21 8.60 14.11
N GLY A 225 -2.94 7.28 14.06
CA GLY A 225 -4.03 6.32 14.09
C GLY A 225 -3.91 5.06 13.22
N MET A 226 -2.74 4.72 12.69
CA MET A 226 -2.59 3.49 11.89
C MET A 226 -2.24 2.28 12.76
N THR A 227 -2.93 1.16 12.57
CA THR A 227 -2.61 -0.12 13.20
C THR A 227 -1.38 -0.75 12.52
N GLU A 228 -0.67 -1.67 13.19
CA GLU A 228 0.53 -2.35 12.64
C GLU A 228 0.28 -3.00 11.27
N ASN A 229 -0.93 -3.49 11.00
CA ASN A 229 -1.29 -4.14 9.74
C ASN A 229 -1.43 -3.16 8.57
N GLU A 230 -1.86 -1.94 8.85
CA GLU A 230 -2.01 -0.89 7.85
C GLU A 230 -0.67 -0.38 7.35
N ALA A 231 0.31 -0.26 8.25
CA ALA A 231 1.67 0.15 7.89
C ALA A 231 2.33 -0.81 6.89
N ASN A 232 2.21 -2.12 7.12
CA ASN A 232 2.79 -3.12 6.24
C ASN A 232 2.12 -3.13 4.86
N THR A 233 0.80 -3.03 4.81
CA THR A 233 0.05 -2.94 3.54
C THR A 233 0.39 -1.66 2.80
N MET A 234 0.54 -0.53 3.52
CA MET A 234 0.95 0.74 2.93
C MET A 234 2.38 0.68 2.37
N ALA A 235 3.32 0.05 3.09
CA ALA A 235 4.68 -0.15 2.60
C ALA A 235 4.72 -0.96 1.30
N VAL A 236 3.94 -2.04 1.23
CA VAL A 236 3.79 -2.85 0.00
C VAL A 236 3.20 -2.02 -1.12
N LYS A 237 2.13 -1.26 -0.86
CA LYS A 237 1.49 -0.38 -1.84
C LYS A 237 2.48 0.62 -2.42
N MET A 238 3.20 1.36 -1.56
CA MET A 238 4.20 2.35 -2.00
C MET A 238 5.35 1.70 -2.78
N ALA A 239 5.82 0.52 -2.38
CA ALA A 239 6.86 -0.20 -3.10
C ALA A 239 6.40 -0.64 -4.51
N ILE A 240 5.14 -1.08 -4.64
CA ILE A 240 4.54 -1.44 -5.94
C ILE A 240 4.37 -0.19 -6.82
N GLU A 241 3.87 0.91 -6.28
CA GLU A 241 3.72 2.18 -6.99
C GLU A 241 5.05 2.68 -7.53
N GLU A 242 6.10 2.67 -6.69
CA GLU A 242 7.45 3.02 -7.13
C GLU A 242 7.99 2.04 -8.18
N ALA A 243 7.74 0.74 -8.05
CA ALA A 243 8.16 -0.24 -9.04
C ALA A 243 7.50 0.04 -10.42
N VAL A 244 6.24 0.49 -10.46
CA VAL A 244 5.58 0.90 -11.70
C VAL A 244 6.22 2.16 -12.28
N VAL A 245 6.55 3.16 -11.46
CA VAL A 245 7.26 4.37 -11.90
C VAL A 245 8.63 3.99 -12.51
N GLN A 246 9.39 3.17 -11.82
CA GLN A 246 10.71 2.73 -12.29
C GLN A 246 10.63 1.87 -13.57
N LEU A 247 9.58 1.05 -13.69
CA LEU A 247 9.31 0.29 -14.92
C LEU A 247 9.05 1.23 -16.11
N ILE A 248 8.25 2.27 -15.92
CA ILE A 248 7.99 3.29 -16.96
C ILE A 248 9.29 4.00 -17.33
N LYS A 249 10.06 4.49 -16.36
CA LYS A 249 11.34 5.16 -16.60
C LYS A 249 12.33 4.25 -17.34
N GLN A 250 12.43 2.99 -16.94
CA GLN A 250 13.28 2.02 -17.63
C GLN A 250 12.81 1.77 -19.07
N GLY A 251 11.48 1.70 -19.30
CA GLY A 251 10.89 1.54 -20.61
C GLY A 251 11.17 2.72 -21.54
N ILE A 252 11.11 3.96 -21.02
CA ILE A 252 11.50 5.17 -21.76
C ILE A 252 13.00 5.12 -22.11
N ASN A 253 13.86 4.86 -21.12
CA ASN A 253 15.32 4.83 -21.32
C ASN A 253 15.77 3.75 -22.34
N LYS A 254 15.05 2.65 -22.41
CA LYS A 254 15.31 1.56 -23.38
C LYS A 254 14.59 1.75 -24.73
N GLY A 255 13.78 2.81 -24.88
CA GLY A 255 13.04 3.12 -26.10
C GLY A 255 11.79 2.26 -26.35
N TYR A 256 11.33 1.49 -25.35
CA TYR A 256 10.07 0.73 -25.44
C TYR A 256 8.84 1.63 -25.31
N PHE A 257 8.98 2.71 -24.55
CA PHE A 257 7.96 3.73 -24.38
C PHE A 257 8.48 5.09 -24.83
N LYS A 258 7.56 5.98 -25.19
CA LYS A 258 7.86 7.40 -25.48
C LYS A 258 6.81 8.27 -24.81
N TYR A 259 7.24 9.44 -24.35
CA TYR A 259 6.30 10.45 -23.90
C TYR A 259 5.57 11.07 -25.08
N LYS A 260 4.38 11.53 -24.83
CA LYS A 260 3.64 12.35 -25.78
C LYS A 260 4.34 13.71 -25.90
N GLU A 261 4.66 14.12 -27.11
CA GLU A 261 5.19 15.44 -27.40
C GLU A 261 4.15 16.55 -27.13
#